data_2876a7c635a396ff97249f7efb607e50
#
_entry.id   2876a7c635a396ff97249f7efb607e50
#
_cell.length_a   1.000
_cell.length_b   1.000
_cell.length_c   1.000
_cell.angle_alpha   90.00
_cell.angle_beta   90.00
_cell.angle_gamma   90.00
#
_symmetry.space_group_name_H-M   'P 1'
#
loop_
_entity.id
_entity.type
_entity.pdbx_description
1 polymer ?
#
loop_
_entity_poly.entity_id
_entity_poly.type
_entity_poly.pdbx_seq_one_letter_code
_entity_poly.pdbx_strand_id
1 'polypeptide(L)'
;MYILAHDLGTSGNKATLFDESGLLIASRTAAYPTDYASGNRAEQNPHDWWKAIVDTTQALLELVSPADIAGVALSGQMMGCLCVDKNGRPLRPHMLYCDQRSQKEETILSEKIDPLHFYEITGHRISASYSIEKLMWVKKHEPEIFAQTAKILNAKDYINFRLCGTLATDPSDASGTNAYDLNRWQWSEEIIEAAGLDLSLFPEVRSSIDVIGEVTNEAARETGLLAGTPVICGGGDGSCAGVGVGCVAPGSAYNYLGSSSWVALTVEKPIVDEQRRTMNWAHVVPGMLHPSGTMQAAGSSYNWMICLLYTSDAADDL
;
A
#
# COMPACT_ATOMS: atom_id res chain seq x y z
N MET A 1 3.00 28.03 -3.57
CA MET A 1 2.01 26.93 -3.30
C MET A 1 2.78 25.72 -2.82
N TYR A 2 2.10 24.81 -2.10
CA TYR A 2 2.72 23.62 -1.53
C TYR A 2 1.91 22.37 -1.86
N ILE A 3 2.59 21.24 -1.94
CA ILE A 3 1.99 19.91 -1.98
C ILE A 3 2.23 19.25 -0.62
N LEU A 4 1.17 18.74 -0.01
CA LEU A 4 1.23 17.93 1.20
C LEU A 4 1.22 16.45 0.79
N ALA A 5 2.31 15.76 1.06
CA ALA A 5 2.43 14.33 0.79
C ALA A 5 2.46 13.53 2.09
N HIS A 6 1.69 12.46 2.16
CA HIS A 6 1.73 11.51 3.27
C HIS A 6 2.26 10.16 2.81
N ASP A 7 3.12 9.56 3.61
CA ASP A 7 3.57 8.18 3.47
C ASP A 7 3.09 7.37 4.68
N LEU A 8 2.05 6.58 4.45
CA LEU A 8 1.39 5.76 5.46
C LEU A 8 2.09 4.39 5.55
N GLY A 9 3.24 4.36 6.21
CA GLY A 9 4.07 3.15 6.35
C GLY A 9 3.56 2.19 7.42
N THR A 10 4.30 1.10 7.63
CA THR A 10 3.92 0.06 8.63
C THR A 10 4.04 0.55 10.08
N SER A 11 4.96 1.46 10.39
CA SER A 11 5.24 1.91 11.76
C SER A 11 4.71 3.30 12.09
N GLY A 12 4.22 4.04 11.09
CA GLY A 12 3.75 5.42 11.28
C GLY A 12 3.50 6.14 9.97
N ASN A 13 2.87 7.30 10.07
CA ASN A 13 2.68 8.23 8.96
C ASN A 13 3.80 9.26 8.96
N LYS A 14 4.42 9.49 7.80
CA LYS A 14 5.34 10.59 7.54
C LYS A 14 4.66 11.59 6.59
N ALA A 15 4.31 12.77 7.10
CA ALA A 15 3.84 13.87 6.29
C ALA A 15 5.02 14.76 5.86
N THR A 16 5.01 15.19 4.61
CA THR A 16 6.06 16.02 4.02
C THR A 16 5.45 17.15 3.20
N LEU A 17 5.97 18.34 3.38
CA LEU A 17 5.57 19.53 2.65
C LEU A 17 6.62 19.86 1.60
N PHE A 18 6.21 19.90 0.33
CA PHE A 18 7.04 20.31 -0.80
C PHE A 18 6.54 21.63 -1.39
N ASP A 19 7.46 22.47 -1.84
CA ASP A 19 7.10 23.63 -2.64
C ASP A 19 6.88 23.27 -4.14
N GLU A 20 6.51 24.24 -4.93
CA GLU A 20 6.24 24.07 -6.37
C GLU A 20 7.47 23.69 -7.20
N SER A 21 8.67 23.84 -6.67
CA SER A 21 9.93 23.37 -7.29
C SER A 21 10.27 21.92 -6.92
N GLY A 22 9.52 21.31 -6.00
CA GLY A 22 9.78 19.99 -5.44
C GLY A 22 10.79 20.00 -4.28
N LEU A 23 11.15 21.19 -3.76
CA LEU A 23 12.02 21.29 -2.59
C LEU A 23 11.26 20.90 -1.32
N LEU A 24 11.87 20.03 -0.51
CA LEU A 24 11.36 19.65 0.79
C LEU A 24 11.46 20.84 1.76
N ILE A 25 10.32 21.30 2.28
CA ILE A 25 10.22 22.41 3.20
C ILE A 25 10.23 21.93 4.65
N ALA A 26 9.41 20.90 4.95
CA ALA A 26 9.32 20.34 6.29
C ALA A 26 8.77 18.93 6.25
N SER A 27 9.03 18.16 7.32
CA SER A 27 8.47 16.83 7.52
C SER A 27 8.06 16.64 8.97
N ARG A 28 7.00 15.85 9.20
CA ARG A 28 6.52 15.42 10.51
C ARG A 28 6.19 13.95 10.47
N THR A 29 6.43 13.24 11.57
CA THR A 29 6.15 11.83 11.69
C THR A 29 5.31 11.57 12.95
N ALA A 30 4.30 10.72 12.81
CA ALA A 30 3.51 10.21 13.93
C ALA A 30 3.45 8.68 13.84
N ALA A 31 3.90 8.01 14.90
CA ALA A 31 3.88 6.56 14.98
C ALA A 31 2.49 6.04 15.38
N TYR A 32 2.20 4.81 14.99
CA TYR A 32 1.04 4.05 15.47
C TYR A 32 1.41 2.59 15.72
N PRO A 33 0.69 1.91 16.64
CA PRO A 33 1.01 0.54 17.00
C PRO A 33 0.60 -0.45 15.91
N THR A 34 1.30 -1.57 15.87
CA THR A 34 0.87 -2.81 15.21
C THR A 34 0.62 -3.85 16.28
N ASP A 35 -0.54 -4.48 16.25
CA ASP A 35 -0.87 -5.61 17.12
C ASP A 35 -0.37 -6.91 16.48
N TYR A 36 0.65 -7.50 17.10
CA TYR A 36 1.19 -8.81 16.73
C TYR A 36 0.67 -9.84 17.70
N ALA A 37 -0.21 -10.73 17.23
CA ALA A 37 -0.78 -11.79 18.06
C ALA A 37 -0.30 -13.19 17.60
N SER A 38 -0.54 -14.19 18.44
CA SER A 38 -0.26 -15.58 18.11
C SER A 38 -0.98 -16.03 16.83
N GLY A 39 -0.41 -17.01 16.12
CA GLY A 39 -0.97 -17.49 14.84
C GLY A 39 -0.63 -16.60 13.64
N ASN A 40 0.52 -15.94 13.69
CA ASN A 40 1.05 -15.10 12.62
C ASN A 40 0.11 -13.93 12.24
N ARG A 41 -0.56 -13.36 13.22
CA ARG A 41 -1.46 -12.22 13.05
C ARG A 41 -0.70 -10.92 13.18
N ALA A 42 -1.02 -9.97 12.28
CA ALA A 42 -0.52 -8.60 12.33
C ALA A 42 -1.63 -7.65 11.88
N GLU A 43 -2.11 -6.83 12.80
CA GLU A 43 -3.25 -5.94 12.58
C GLU A 43 -2.96 -4.52 13.01
N GLN A 44 -3.65 -3.56 12.37
CA GLN A 44 -3.64 -2.15 12.75
C GLN A 44 -5.06 -1.59 12.82
N ASN A 45 -5.27 -0.66 13.75
CA ASN A 45 -6.52 0.07 13.84
C ASN A 45 -6.52 1.26 12.87
N PRO A 46 -7.44 1.34 11.89
CA PRO A 46 -7.49 2.44 10.92
C PRO A 46 -7.73 3.83 11.55
N HIS A 47 -8.28 3.89 12.75
CA HIS A 47 -8.44 5.15 13.49
C HIS A 47 -7.09 5.74 13.92
N ASP A 48 -6.09 4.90 14.21
CA ASP A 48 -4.75 5.37 14.57
C ASP A 48 -4.04 5.99 13.36
N TRP A 49 -4.28 5.46 12.15
CA TRP A 49 -3.81 6.06 10.91
C TRP A 49 -4.38 7.46 10.71
N TRP A 50 -5.72 7.56 10.84
CA TRP A 50 -6.39 8.86 10.68
C TRP A 50 -5.90 9.88 11.70
N LYS A 51 -5.74 9.46 12.96
CA LYS A 51 -5.15 10.32 13.99
C LYS A 51 -3.76 10.81 13.60
N ALA A 52 -2.89 9.91 13.09
CA ALA A 52 -1.54 10.26 12.66
C ALA A 52 -1.55 11.23 11.46
N ILE A 53 -2.49 11.07 10.52
CA ILE A 53 -2.71 12.02 9.41
C ILE A 53 -3.09 13.39 9.95
N VAL A 54 -4.06 13.47 10.86
CA VAL A 54 -4.51 14.72 11.47
C VAL A 54 -3.36 15.41 12.21
N ASP A 55 -2.68 14.69 13.12
CA ASP A 55 -1.61 15.23 13.96
C ASP A 55 -0.46 15.81 13.10
N THR A 56 -0.03 15.08 12.07
CA THR A 56 1.06 15.50 11.20
C THR A 56 0.67 16.63 10.25
N THR A 57 -0.57 16.64 9.75
CA THR A 57 -1.11 17.72 8.93
C THR A 57 -1.15 19.02 9.72
N GLN A 58 -1.78 19.00 10.90
CA GLN A 58 -1.89 20.18 11.76
C GLN A 58 -0.50 20.77 12.10
N ALA A 59 0.46 19.90 12.45
CA ALA A 59 1.82 20.32 12.76
C ALA A 59 2.58 20.94 11.56
N LEU A 60 2.24 20.58 10.32
CA LEU A 60 2.80 21.23 9.13
C LEU A 60 2.07 22.53 8.78
N LEU A 61 0.78 22.62 9.05
CA LEU A 61 -0.02 23.84 8.85
C LEU A 61 0.31 24.96 9.87
N GLU A 62 1.09 24.68 10.91
CA GLU A 62 1.70 25.73 11.74
C GLU A 62 2.77 26.53 10.98
N LEU A 63 3.32 25.98 9.89
CA LEU A 63 4.41 26.58 9.11
C LEU A 63 3.93 27.33 7.87
N VAL A 64 2.77 26.98 7.34
CA VAL A 64 2.21 27.53 6.09
C VAL A 64 0.70 27.73 6.22
N SER A 65 0.17 28.65 5.44
CA SER A 65 -1.29 28.84 5.38
C SER A 65 -1.97 27.63 4.72
N PRO A 66 -3.11 27.12 5.26
CA PRO A 66 -3.92 26.13 4.58
C PRO A 66 -4.34 26.54 3.15
N ALA A 67 -4.46 27.84 2.89
CA ALA A 67 -4.78 28.38 1.56
C ALA A 67 -3.65 28.18 0.52
N ASP A 68 -2.44 27.93 0.99
CA ASP A 68 -1.29 27.69 0.12
C ASP A 68 -1.09 26.22 -0.25
N ILE A 69 -1.91 25.30 0.31
CA ILE A 69 -1.88 23.87 -0.04
C ILE A 69 -2.64 23.64 -1.34
N ALA A 70 -1.91 23.31 -2.39
CA ALA A 70 -2.45 23.08 -3.73
C ALA A 70 -3.08 21.69 -3.90
N GLY A 71 -2.71 20.73 -3.06
CA GLY A 71 -3.26 19.38 -3.06
C GLY A 71 -2.62 18.48 -2.03
N VAL A 72 -3.30 17.36 -1.76
CA VAL A 72 -2.84 16.29 -0.87
C VAL A 72 -2.66 15.01 -1.67
N ALA A 73 -1.51 14.33 -1.49
CA ALA A 73 -1.23 13.05 -2.12
C ALA A 73 -0.77 12.03 -1.08
N LEU A 74 -1.12 10.76 -1.31
CA LEU A 74 -0.79 9.67 -0.40
C LEU A 74 0.04 8.58 -1.08
N SER A 75 1.03 8.11 -0.35
CA SER A 75 1.68 6.82 -0.50
C SER A 75 1.28 5.95 0.69
N GLY A 76 1.21 4.63 0.53
CA GLY A 76 0.87 3.79 1.67
C GLY A 76 1.28 2.34 1.54
N GLN A 77 1.37 1.67 2.69
CA GLN A 77 1.62 0.23 2.77
C GLN A 77 0.61 -0.56 1.96
N MET A 78 1.10 -1.55 1.24
CA MET A 78 0.35 -2.34 0.27
C MET A 78 -0.10 -3.70 0.83
N MET A 79 -0.87 -4.45 0.04
CA MET A 79 -1.18 -5.88 0.25
C MET A 79 -2.03 -6.17 1.49
N GLY A 80 -2.60 -5.16 2.11
CA GLY A 80 -3.44 -5.34 3.28
C GLY A 80 -4.91 -5.62 2.92
N CYS A 81 -5.74 -5.83 3.95
CA CYS A 81 -7.17 -6.02 3.79
C CYS A 81 -7.94 -5.31 4.89
N LEU A 82 -8.60 -4.23 4.54
CA LEU A 82 -9.54 -3.51 5.39
C LEU A 82 -10.96 -3.68 4.86
N CYS A 83 -11.80 -4.38 5.60
CA CYS A 83 -13.23 -4.50 5.30
C CYS A 83 -13.96 -3.25 5.79
N VAL A 84 -14.70 -2.58 4.89
CA VAL A 84 -15.54 -1.41 5.24
C VAL A 84 -17.00 -1.65 4.85
N ASP A 85 -17.93 -1.05 5.62
CA ASP A 85 -19.34 -1.05 5.30
C ASP A 85 -19.68 -0.08 4.14
N LYS A 86 -20.96 0.00 3.77
CA LYS A 86 -21.47 0.90 2.72
C LYS A 86 -21.24 2.40 2.99
N ASN A 87 -20.93 2.75 4.24
CA ASN A 87 -20.62 4.12 4.65
C ASN A 87 -19.11 4.35 4.81
N GLY A 88 -18.27 3.38 4.39
CA GLY A 88 -16.82 3.43 4.54
C GLY A 88 -16.31 3.23 5.97
N ARG A 89 -17.15 2.75 6.90
CA ARG A 89 -16.73 2.49 8.28
C ARG A 89 -15.98 1.16 8.37
N PRO A 90 -14.79 1.14 9.01
CA PRO A 90 -14.07 -0.12 9.25
C PRO A 90 -14.92 -1.09 10.08
N LEU A 91 -15.01 -2.32 9.64
CA LEU A 91 -15.75 -3.39 10.31
C LEU A 91 -14.85 -4.22 11.23
N ARG A 92 -13.54 -4.13 11.03
CA ARG A 92 -12.51 -4.80 11.80
C ARG A 92 -11.16 -4.07 11.65
N PRO A 93 -10.14 -4.40 12.48
CA PRO A 93 -8.77 -3.95 12.24
C PRO A 93 -8.26 -4.42 10.87
N HIS A 94 -7.40 -3.62 10.26
CA HIS A 94 -6.77 -3.94 8.99
C HIS A 94 -5.75 -5.09 9.16
N MET A 95 -5.79 -6.08 8.29
CA MET A 95 -4.78 -7.15 8.21
C MET A 95 -3.62 -6.66 7.34
N LEU A 96 -2.39 -6.67 7.89
CA LEU A 96 -1.20 -6.19 7.18
C LEU A 96 -0.68 -7.22 6.16
N TYR A 97 0.26 -6.78 5.30
CA TYR A 97 0.97 -7.65 4.35
C TYR A 97 1.70 -8.81 5.03
N CYS A 98 2.24 -8.63 6.25
CA CYS A 98 2.93 -9.66 7.01
C CYS A 98 2.01 -10.59 7.81
N ASP A 99 0.70 -10.34 7.79
CA ASP A 99 -0.29 -11.26 8.38
C ASP A 99 -0.38 -12.53 7.52
N GLN A 100 -0.10 -13.67 8.13
CA GLN A 100 -0.01 -14.97 7.46
C GLN A 100 -1.10 -15.95 7.90
N ARG A 101 -2.19 -15.46 8.51
CA ARG A 101 -3.28 -16.35 8.98
C ARG A 101 -4.04 -17.03 7.85
N SER A 102 -4.00 -16.50 6.63
CA SER A 102 -4.72 -17.00 5.44
C SER A 102 -3.95 -18.04 4.60
N GLN A 103 -2.95 -18.73 5.18
CA GLN A 103 -2.19 -19.79 4.47
C GLN A 103 -3.06 -20.95 3.95
N LYS A 104 -4.18 -21.24 4.62
CA LYS A 104 -5.11 -22.27 4.14
C LYS A 104 -5.87 -21.80 2.89
N GLU A 105 -6.22 -20.54 2.83
CA GLU A 105 -6.88 -19.90 1.71
C GLU A 105 -5.96 -19.82 0.48
N GLU A 106 -4.65 -19.61 0.68
CA GLU A 106 -3.60 -19.75 -0.33
C GLU A 106 -3.63 -21.14 -0.98
N THR A 107 -3.68 -22.21 -0.17
CA THR A 107 -3.78 -23.59 -0.67
C THR A 107 -5.09 -23.81 -1.44
N ILE A 108 -6.22 -23.35 -0.89
CA ILE A 108 -7.54 -23.48 -1.54
C ILE A 108 -7.57 -22.77 -2.90
N LEU A 109 -7.00 -21.59 -3.00
CA LEU A 109 -6.95 -20.84 -4.27
C LEU A 109 -6.05 -21.54 -5.27
N SER A 110 -4.90 -22.08 -4.84
CA SER A 110 -3.96 -22.85 -5.69
C SER A 110 -4.56 -24.15 -6.26
N GLU A 111 -5.58 -24.71 -5.61
CA GLU A 111 -6.32 -25.88 -6.10
C GLU A 111 -7.38 -25.52 -7.15
N LYS A 112 -7.80 -24.26 -7.22
CA LYS A 112 -8.87 -23.79 -8.10
C LYS A 112 -8.39 -23.12 -9.39
N ILE A 113 -7.18 -22.57 -9.37
CA ILE A 113 -6.58 -21.92 -10.53
C ILE A 113 -5.13 -22.37 -10.65
N ASP A 114 -4.68 -22.64 -11.87
CA ASP A 114 -3.29 -23.02 -12.13
C ASP A 114 -2.34 -21.90 -11.65
N PRO A 115 -1.33 -22.22 -10.81
CA PRO A 115 -0.47 -21.19 -10.23
C PRO A 115 0.42 -20.44 -11.25
N LEU A 116 0.71 -21.03 -12.43
CA LEU A 116 1.43 -20.31 -13.46
C LEU A 116 0.51 -19.35 -14.21
N HIS A 117 -0.68 -19.81 -14.54
CA HIS A 117 -1.71 -18.97 -15.16
C HIS A 117 -2.09 -17.79 -14.24
N PHE A 118 -2.26 -18.04 -12.94
CA PHE A 118 -2.46 -16.98 -11.96
C PHE A 118 -1.33 -15.93 -11.97
N TYR A 119 -0.07 -16.42 -12.02
CA TYR A 119 1.10 -15.55 -12.08
C TYR A 119 1.17 -14.74 -13.39
N GLU A 120 0.77 -15.32 -14.53
CA GLU A 120 0.69 -14.62 -15.80
C GLU A 120 -0.33 -13.46 -15.77
N ILE A 121 -1.43 -13.62 -15.01
CA ILE A 121 -2.46 -12.59 -14.85
C ILE A 121 -1.99 -11.50 -13.90
N THR A 122 -1.54 -11.88 -12.70
CA THR A 122 -1.30 -10.96 -11.59
C THR A 122 0.14 -10.46 -11.48
N GLY A 123 1.10 -11.19 -12.07
CA GLY A 123 2.52 -10.95 -11.85
C GLY A 123 3.04 -11.43 -10.49
N HIS A 124 2.21 -12.10 -9.69
CA HIS A 124 2.53 -12.53 -8.33
C HIS A 124 2.26 -14.02 -8.12
N ARG A 125 2.92 -14.60 -7.10
CA ARG A 125 2.54 -15.92 -6.60
C ARG A 125 1.26 -15.81 -5.76
N ILE A 126 0.47 -16.87 -5.72
CA ILE A 126 -0.57 -17.03 -4.70
C ILE A 126 0.12 -17.05 -3.34
N SER A 127 -0.28 -16.19 -2.43
CA SER A 127 0.34 -16.10 -1.09
C SER A 127 -0.57 -15.41 -0.08
N ALA A 128 -0.56 -15.90 1.15
CA ALA A 128 -1.28 -15.33 2.29
C ALA A 128 -0.95 -13.85 2.56
N SER A 129 0.12 -13.32 1.99
CA SER A 129 0.52 -11.92 2.13
C SER A 129 -0.43 -10.95 1.44
N TYR A 130 -1.20 -11.39 0.43
CA TYR A 130 -2.03 -10.52 -0.40
C TYR A 130 -3.47 -10.41 0.09
N SER A 131 -4.20 -9.43 -0.44
CA SER A 131 -5.53 -9.04 0.08
C SER A 131 -6.61 -10.08 -0.20
N ILE A 132 -6.59 -10.75 -1.37
CA ILE A 132 -7.66 -11.69 -1.75
C ILE A 132 -7.71 -12.90 -0.83
N GLU A 133 -6.56 -13.46 -0.46
CA GLU A 133 -6.48 -14.60 0.46
C GLU A 133 -6.94 -14.19 1.87
N LYS A 134 -6.64 -12.96 2.31
CA LYS A 134 -7.14 -12.42 3.57
C LYS A 134 -8.66 -12.26 3.55
N LEU A 135 -9.22 -11.78 2.44
CA LEU A 135 -10.67 -11.65 2.29
C LEU A 135 -11.37 -13.01 2.27
N MET A 136 -10.78 -14.03 1.63
CA MET A 136 -11.27 -15.43 1.71
C MET A 136 -11.29 -15.91 3.16
N TRP A 137 -10.25 -15.59 3.93
CA TRP A 137 -10.18 -15.92 5.35
C TRP A 137 -11.30 -15.23 6.14
N VAL A 138 -11.54 -13.93 5.93
CA VAL A 138 -12.63 -13.17 6.58
C VAL A 138 -13.98 -13.81 6.23
N LYS A 139 -14.22 -14.14 4.96
CA LYS A 139 -15.47 -14.82 4.53
C LYS A 139 -15.75 -16.09 5.31
N LYS A 140 -14.72 -16.89 5.58
CA LYS A 140 -14.83 -18.18 6.24
C LYS A 140 -14.90 -18.09 7.76
N HIS A 141 -14.10 -17.23 8.37
CA HIS A 141 -13.88 -17.18 9.82
C HIS A 141 -14.62 -16.04 10.52
N GLU A 142 -15.01 -14.99 9.78
CA GLU A 142 -15.75 -13.84 10.27
C GLU A 142 -16.97 -13.55 9.33
N PRO A 143 -17.89 -14.51 9.14
CA PRO A 143 -18.95 -14.41 8.14
C PRO A 143 -19.89 -13.23 8.39
N GLU A 144 -20.08 -12.79 9.62
CA GLU A 144 -20.88 -11.63 9.97
C GLU A 144 -20.23 -10.31 9.52
N ILE A 145 -18.90 -10.22 9.62
CA ILE A 145 -18.10 -9.11 9.08
C ILE A 145 -18.18 -9.12 7.55
N PHE A 146 -17.94 -10.29 6.95
CA PHE A 146 -18.00 -10.44 5.50
C PHE A 146 -19.36 -10.03 4.93
N ALA A 147 -20.45 -10.43 5.56
CA ALA A 147 -21.83 -10.10 5.10
C ALA A 147 -22.12 -8.58 5.14
N GLN A 148 -21.42 -7.82 5.97
CA GLN A 148 -21.57 -6.38 6.07
C GLN A 148 -20.54 -5.63 5.20
N THR A 149 -19.53 -6.34 4.67
CA THR A 149 -18.46 -5.73 3.88
C THR A 149 -19.02 -5.29 2.53
N ALA A 150 -18.95 -3.98 2.29
CA ALA A 150 -19.31 -3.38 1.01
C ALA A 150 -18.09 -3.24 0.09
N LYS A 151 -16.92 -2.92 0.65
CA LYS A 151 -15.64 -2.79 -0.06
C LYS A 151 -14.48 -3.27 0.79
N ILE A 152 -13.42 -3.73 0.11
CA ILE A 152 -12.09 -3.87 0.70
C ILE A 152 -11.21 -2.71 0.25
N LEU A 153 -10.37 -2.20 1.15
CA LEU A 153 -9.48 -1.08 0.91
C LEU A 153 -8.07 -1.40 1.40
N ASN A 154 -7.07 -0.80 0.75
CA ASN A 154 -5.74 -0.65 1.32
C ASN A 154 -5.69 0.55 2.26
N ALA A 155 -4.59 0.72 2.98
CA ALA A 155 -4.46 1.76 4.00
C ALA A 155 -4.61 3.17 3.40
N LYS A 156 -3.94 3.44 2.27
CA LYS A 156 -4.03 4.69 1.53
C LYS A 156 -5.46 4.99 1.07
N ASP A 157 -6.16 3.98 0.54
CA ASP A 157 -7.52 4.15 0.02
C ASP A 157 -8.50 4.56 1.12
N TYR A 158 -8.33 4.00 2.32
CA TYR A 158 -9.13 4.40 3.48
C TYR A 158 -8.87 5.85 3.89
N ILE A 159 -7.63 6.31 3.88
CA ILE A 159 -7.31 7.71 4.18
C ILE A 159 -7.84 8.66 3.10
N ASN A 160 -7.74 8.29 1.82
CA ASN A 160 -8.36 9.00 0.72
C ASN A 160 -9.87 9.14 0.94
N PHE A 161 -10.54 8.04 1.29
CA PHE A 161 -11.96 8.07 1.65
C PHE A 161 -12.25 9.03 2.82
N ARG A 162 -11.43 9.00 3.87
CA ARG A 162 -11.59 9.92 5.01
C ARG A 162 -11.41 11.38 4.62
N LEU A 163 -10.53 11.68 3.67
CA LEU A 163 -10.31 13.04 3.18
C LEU A 163 -11.43 13.53 2.26
N CYS A 164 -11.83 12.73 1.26
CA CYS A 164 -12.70 13.20 0.18
C CYS A 164 -14.00 12.41 -0.01
N GLY A 165 -14.24 11.33 0.74
CA GLY A 165 -15.46 10.51 0.64
C GLY A 165 -15.50 9.55 -0.54
N THR A 166 -14.41 9.43 -1.34
CA THR A 166 -14.36 8.58 -2.52
C THR A 166 -13.78 7.21 -2.18
N LEU A 167 -14.53 6.14 -2.47
CA LEU A 167 -14.08 4.74 -2.34
C LEU A 167 -13.41 4.29 -3.64
N ALA A 168 -12.13 4.58 -3.79
CA ALA A 168 -11.34 4.22 -4.96
C ALA A 168 -9.95 3.70 -4.55
N THR A 169 -9.30 2.99 -5.46
CA THR A 169 -7.90 2.57 -5.38
C THR A 169 -7.17 2.95 -6.67
N ASP A 170 -5.85 2.77 -6.69
CA ASP A 170 -5.04 2.94 -7.89
C ASP A 170 -4.49 1.61 -8.40
N PRO A 171 -3.94 1.54 -9.64
CA PRO A 171 -3.40 0.29 -10.19
C PRO A 171 -2.30 -0.34 -9.34
N SER A 172 -1.44 0.46 -8.66
CA SER A 172 -0.35 -0.09 -7.87
C SER A 172 -0.87 -0.86 -6.64
N ASP A 173 -1.81 -0.28 -5.89
CA ASP A 173 -2.48 -0.97 -4.78
C ASP A 173 -3.40 -2.10 -5.26
N ALA A 174 -4.12 -1.90 -6.38
CA ALA A 174 -4.94 -2.95 -6.98
C ALA A 174 -4.09 -4.18 -7.34
N SER A 175 -2.91 -3.99 -7.92
CA SER A 175 -1.98 -5.10 -8.22
C SER A 175 -1.53 -5.83 -6.95
N GLY A 176 -1.39 -5.11 -5.83
CA GLY A 176 -1.09 -5.67 -4.51
C GLY A 176 -2.22 -6.48 -3.86
N THR A 177 -3.37 -6.64 -4.51
CA THR A 177 -4.47 -7.45 -3.97
C THR A 177 -4.41 -8.92 -4.38
N ASN A 178 -3.64 -9.30 -5.40
CA ASN A 178 -3.70 -10.59 -6.10
C ASN A 178 -5.04 -10.83 -6.85
N ALA A 179 -5.81 -9.78 -7.10
CA ALA A 179 -7.08 -9.84 -7.83
C ALA A 179 -7.08 -8.99 -9.11
N TYR A 180 -5.96 -8.39 -9.48
CA TYR A 180 -5.85 -7.45 -10.58
C TYR A 180 -5.08 -8.06 -11.77
N ASP A 181 -5.64 -7.91 -12.98
CA ASP A 181 -5.02 -8.36 -14.23
C ASP A 181 -4.11 -7.24 -14.76
N LEU A 182 -2.80 -7.45 -14.67
CA LEU A 182 -1.77 -6.52 -15.12
C LEU A 182 -1.71 -6.37 -16.65
N ASN A 183 -2.25 -7.34 -17.40
CA ASN A 183 -2.25 -7.30 -18.85
C ASN A 183 -3.44 -6.48 -19.38
N ARG A 184 -4.58 -6.51 -18.67
CA ARG A 184 -5.82 -5.83 -19.04
C ARG A 184 -6.07 -4.56 -18.25
N TRP A 185 -5.29 -4.30 -17.20
CA TRP A 185 -5.43 -3.16 -16.31
C TRP A 185 -6.83 -3.05 -15.69
N GLN A 186 -7.34 -4.19 -15.20
CA GLN A 186 -8.65 -4.29 -14.56
C GLN A 186 -8.69 -5.42 -13.54
N TRP A 187 -9.72 -5.45 -12.72
CA TRP A 187 -9.98 -6.58 -11.84
C TRP A 187 -10.13 -7.88 -12.65
N SER A 188 -9.53 -8.97 -12.18
CA SER A 188 -9.63 -10.29 -12.79
C SER A 188 -10.88 -11.01 -12.27
N GLU A 189 -11.95 -11.02 -13.06
CA GLU A 189 -13.17 -11.75 -12.69
C GLU A 189 -12.88 -13.23 -12.46
N GLU A 190 -12.02 -13.86 -13.28
CA GLU A 190 -11.62 -15.26 -13.16
C GLU A 190 -11.02 -15.57 -11.77
N ILE A 191 -10.09 -14.74 -11.30
CA ILE A 191 -9.45 -14.94 -10.00
C ILE A 191 -10.42 -14.67 -8.86
N ILE A 192 -11.23 -13.63 -8.98
CA ILE A 192 -12.24 -13.25 -7.98
C ILE A 192 -13.28 -14.37 -7.84
N GLU A 193 -13.75 -14.96 -8.94
CA GLU A 193 -14.65 -16.11 -8.94
C GLU A 193 -13.98 -17.37 -8.37
N ALA A 194 -12.73 -17.66 -8.73
CA ALA A 194 -11.96 -18.78 -8.17
C ALA A 194 -11.80 -18.64 -6.64
N ALA A 195 -11.62 -17.43 -6.14
CA ALA A 195 -11.62 -17.14 -4.71
C ALA A 195 -13.00 -17.25 -4.05
N GLY A 196 -14.07 -17.39 -4.88
CA GLY A 196 -15.45 -17.43 -4.41
C GLY A 196 -15.95 -16.08 -3.89
N LEU A 197 -15.43 -14.98 -4.43
CA LEU A 197 -15.76 -13.61 -4.05
C LEU A 197 -16.60 -12.93 -5.13
N ASP A 198 -17.07 -11.73 -4.85
CA ASP A 198 -17.85 -10.91 -5.78
C ASP A 198 -17.05 -9.68 -6.18
N LEU A 199 -17.07 -9.32 -7.47
CA LEU A 199 -16.35 -8.16 -8.02
C LEU A 199 -16.80 -6.85 -7.34
N SER A 200 -18.04 -6.77 -6.88
CA SER A 200 -18.56 -5.59 -6.19
C SER A 200 -17.83 -5.26 -4.87
N LEU A 201 -17.07 -6.22 -4.30
CA LEU A 201 -16.26 -6.00 -3.09
C LEU A 201 -15.00 -5.17 -3.36
N PHE A 202 -14.58 -5.06 -4.62
CA PHE A 202 -13.39 -4.33 -5.01
C PHE A 202 -13.75 -2.89 -5.39
N PRO A 203 -12.93 -1.88 -4.98
CA PRO A 203 -13.20 -0.48 -5.29
C PRO A 203 -12.99 -0.16 -6.77
N GLU A 204 -13.46 1.00 -7.22
CA GLU A 204 -13.14 1.53 -8.55
C GLU A 204 -11.63 1.80 -8.64
N VAL A 205 -11.01 1.43 -9.76
CA VAL A 205 -9.59 1.72 -10.02
C VAL A 205 -9.49 3.03 -10.79
N ARG A 206 -8.77 3.99 -10.22
CA ARG A 206 -8.49 5.32 -10.81
C ARG A 206 -7.00 5.45 -11.05
N SER A 207 -6.60 6.29 -11.99
CA SER A 207 -5.17 6.56 -12.19
C SER A 207 -4.55 7.14 -10.91
N SER A 208 -3.32 6.71 -10.59
CA SER A 208 -2.58 7.20 -9.41
C SER A 208 -2.39 8.72 -9.39
N ILE A 209 -2.41 9.37 -10.56
CA ILE A 209 -2.25 10.82 -10.73
C ILE A 209 -3.57 11.60 -10.79
N ASP A 210 -4.72 10.90 -10.76
CA ASP A 210 -6.02 11.57 -10.84
C ASP A 210 -6.35 12.30 -9.53
N VAL A 211 -7.02 13.43 -9.66
CA VAL A 211 -7.77 14.04 -8.56
C VAL A 211 -9.05 13.22 -8.38
N ILE A 212 -9.16 12.53 -7.25
CA ILE A 212 -10.30 11.64 -6.97
C ILE A 212 -11.41 12.31 -6.15
N GLY A 213 -11.17 13.51 -5.68
CA GLY A 213 -12.12 14.32 -4.91
C GLY A 213 -11.44 15.51 -4.27
N GLU A 214 -12.17 16.15 -3.36
CA GLU A 214 -11.72 17.33 -2.64
C GLU A 214 -11.92 17.10 -1.14
N VAL A 215 -11.07 17.69 -0.32
CA VAL A 215 -11.18 17.66 1.14
C VAL A 215 -12.59 18.10 1.57
N THR A 216 -13.30 17.23 2.26
CA THR A 216 -14.67 17.49 2.74
C THR A 216 -14.68 18.49 3.89
N ASN A 217 -15.84 19.07 4.21
CA ASN A 217 -16.00 19.92 5.38
C ASN A 217 -15.70 19.20 6.70
N GLU A 218 -15.93 17.88 6.78
CA GLU A 218 -15.61 17.07 7.94
C GLU A 218 -14.09 16.90 8.10
N ALA A 219 -13.42 16.47 7.05
CA ALA A 219 -11.96 16.33 7.02
C ALA A 219 -11.25 17.66 7.27
N ALA A 220 -11.76 18.77 6.70
CA ALA A 220 -11.22 20.11 6.91
C ALA A 220 -11.25 20.52 8.39
N ARG A 221 -12.35 20.24 9.11
CA ARG A 221 -12.45 20.55 10.55
C ARG A 221 -11.47 19.74 11.39
N GLU A 222 -11.19 18.49 11.00
CA GLU A 222 -10.29 17.62 11.75
C GLU A 222 -8.82 17.92 11.42
N THR A 223 -8.48 18.12 10.15
CA THR A 223 -7.09 18.26 9.69
C THR A 223 -6.56 19.68 9.71
N GLY A 224 -7.44 20.68 9.64
CA GLY A 224 -7.08 22.09 9.43
C GLY A 224 -6.85 22.47 7.96
N LEU A 225 -6.96 21.54 7.02
CA LEU A 225 -6.96 21.83 5.59
C LEU A 225 -8.19 22.65 5.18
N LEU A 226 -8.14 23.32 4.04
CA LEU A 226 -9.35 23.93 3.49
C LEU A 226 -10.24 22.87 2.84
N ALA A 227 -11.53 22.99 3.04
CA ALA A 227 -12.50 22.25 2.23
C ALA A 227 -12.34 22.68 0.76
N GLY A 228 -12.39 21.71 -0.14
CA GLY A 228 -12.12 21.93 -1.57
C GLY A 228 -10.65 21.76 -1.98
N THR A 229 -9.72 21.49 -1.05
CA THR A 229 -8.34 21.13 -1.43
C THR A 229 -8.34 19.81 -2.20
N PRO A 230 -7.73 19.74 -3.41
CA PRO A 230 -7.69 18.51 -4.21
C PRO A 230 -7.01 17.35 -3.49
N VAL A 231 -7.58 16.15 -3.61
CA VAL A 231 -7.02 14.89 -3.12
C VAL A 231 -6.64 14.02 -4.32
N ILE A 232 -5.36 13.67 -4.41
CA ILE A 232 -4.80 12.83 -5.46
C ILE A 232 -4.94 11.36 -5.05
N CYS A 233 -5.22 10.48 -6.01
CA CYS A 233 -5.36 9.04 -5.77
C CYS A 233 -4.14 8.46 -5.05
N GLY A 234 -2.94 8.84 -5.51
CA GLY A 234 -1.69 8.34 -4.93
C GLY A 234 -1.41 6.89 -5.30
N GLY A 235 -0.54 6.21 -4.57
CA GLY A 235 -0.14 4.84 -4.90
C GLY A 235 0.49 4.08 -3.74
N GLY A 236 0.75 2.79 -3.97
CA GLY A 236 1.47 1.94 -3.04
C GLY A 236 2.91 2.41 -2.83
N ASP A 237 3.43 2.22 -1.62
CA ASP A 237 4.74 2.71 -1.18
C ASP A 237 5.90 2.28 -2.08
N GLY A 238 5.92 1.01 -2.52
CA GLY A 238 6.97 0.49 -3.40
C GLY A 238 7.00 1.19 -4.76
N SER A 239 5.83 1.42 -5.38
CA SER A 239 5.71 2.12 -6.67
C SER A 239 5.99 3.62 -6.54
N CYS A 240 5.57 4.25 -5.45
CA CYS A 240 5.88 5.65 -5.15
C CYS A 240 7.38 5.86 -4.89
N ALA A 241 8.07 4.90 -4.24
CA ALA A 241 9.51 4.93 -4.07
C ALA A 241 10.25 4.95 -5.42
N GLY A 242 9.76 4.21 -6.41
CA GLY A 242 10.29 4.24 -7.78
C GLY A 242 10.27 5.66 -8.37
N VAL A 243 9.16 6.38 -8.22
CA VAL A 243 9.06 7.78 -8.66
C VAL A 243 10.02 8.67 -7.88
N GLY A 244 10.09 8.50 -6.57
CA GLY A 244 10.93 9.31 -5.69
C GLY A 244 12.43 9.25 -6.03
N VAL A 245 12.88 8.13 -6.63
CA VAL A 245 14.27 7.97 -7.09
C VAL A 245 14.43 8.22 -8.60
N GLY A 246 13.40 8.71 -9.27
CA GLY A 246 13.43 9.04 -10.71
C GLY A 246 13.35 7.82 -11.63
N CYS A 247 12.92 6.65 -11.13
CA CYS A 247 12.75 5.43 -11.91
C CYS A 247 11.38 5.44 -12.60
N VAL A 248 11.20 6.31 -13.59
CA VAL A 248 9.93 6.62 -14.25
C VAL A 248 9.89 6.33 -15.75
N ALA A 249 11.03 6.01 -16.35
CA ALA A 249 11.16 5.72 -17.77
C ALA A 249 11.45 4.22 -18.00
N PRO A 250 10.96 3.63 -19.12
CA PRO A 250 11.26 2.25 -19.45
C PRO A 250 12.77 1.97 -19.44
N GLY A 251 13.17 0.88 -18.79
CA GLY A 251 14.57 0.46 -18.63
C GLY A 251 15.31 1.14 -17.47
N SER A 252 14.72 2.11 -16.78
CA SER A 252 15.30 2.63 -15.54
C SER A 252 15.17 1.58 -14.42
N ALA A 253 16.16 1.56 -13.53
CA ALA A 253 16.23 0.63 -12.41
C ALA A 253 16.77 1.29 -11.15
N TYR A 254 16.37 0.78 -10.00
CA TYR A 254 16.97 1.18 -8.73
C TYR A 254 17.15 -0.03 -7.81
N ASN A 255 18.07 0.11 -6.86
CA ASN A 255 18.24 -0.83 -5.77
C ASN A 255 17.89 -0.14 -4.45
N TYR A 256 17.07 -0.80 -3.66
CA TYR A 256 16.81 -0.44 -2.27
C TYR A 256 17.63 -1.36 -1.36
N LEU A 257 18.34 -0.77 -0.41
CA LEU A 257 19.07 -1.49 0.62
C LEU A 257 18.71 -0.95 2.01
N GLY A 258 17.90 -1.73 2.70
CA GLY A 258 17.50 -1.48 4.08
C GLY A 258 17.65 -2.77 4.89
N SER A 259 16.75 -3.04 5.82
CA SER A 259 16.68 -4.33 6.54
C SER A 259 16.49 -5.50 5.58
N SER A 260 15.66 -5.32 4.57
CA SER A 260 15.56 -6.13 3.34
C SER A 260 16.23 -5.42 2.17
N SER A 261 16.26 -6.04 1.00
CA SER A 261 16.73 -5.41 -0.24
C SER A 261 15.85 -5.82 -1.41
N TRP A 262 15.69 -4.93 -2.38
CA TRP A 262 15.10 -5.26 -3.67
C TRP A 262 15.75 -4.46 -4.80
N VAL A 263 15.75 -5.08 -5.98
CA VAL A 263 16.02 -4.40 -7.24
C VAL A 263 14.71 -4.30 -7.99
N ALA A 264 14.40 -3.13 -8.49
CA ALA A 264 13.19 -2.88 -9.26
C ALA A 264 13.51 -2.15 -10.56
N LEU A 265 12.68 -2.40 -11.57
CA LEU A 265 12.77 -1.80 -12.89
C LEU A 265 11.45 -1.10 -13.24
N THR A 266 11.50 -0.18 -14.21
CA THR A 266 10.32 0.35 -14.88
C THR A 266 10.23 -0.25 -16.27
N VAL A 267 9.11 -0.89 -16.59
CA VAL A 267 8.89 -1.58 -17.87
C VAL A 267 7.45 -1.36 -18.37
N GLU A 268 7.23 -1.62 -19.66
CA GLU A 268 5.90 -1.51 -20.30
C GLU A 268 5.11 -2.83 -20.28
N LYS A 269 5.78 -3.95 -20.02
CA LYS A 269 5.17 -5.29 -20.00
C LYS A 269 5.65 -6.10 -18.82
N PRO A 270 4.83 -7.01 -18.27
CA PRO A 270 5.25 -7.86 -17.17
C PRO A 270 6.47 -8.71 -17.54
N ILE A 271 7.36 -8.90 -16.58
CA ILE A 271 8.43 -9.89 -16.69
C ILE A 271 7.88 -11.21 -16.16
N VAL A 272 7.51 -12.10 -17.08
CA VAL A 272 7.02 -13.44 -16.74
C VAL A 272 8.21 -14.38 -16.61
N ASP A 273 8.37 -15.00 -15.46
CA ASP A 273 9.40 -15.99 -15.16
C ASP A 273 8.73 -17.32 -14.80
N GLU A 274 8.99 -18.38 -15.54
CA GLU A 274 8.40 -19.72 -15.31
C GLU A 274 8.64 -20.24 -13.89
N GLN A 275 9.74 -19.83 -13.25
CA GLN A 275 10.02 -20.15 -11.85
C GLN A 275 9.35 -19.18 -10.86
N ARG A 276 8.64 -18.15 -11.38
CA ARG A 276 7.88 -17.17 -10.60
C ARG A 276 8.74 -16.47 -9.53
N ARG A 277 9.99 -16.09 -9.89
CA ARG A 277 10.95 -15.44 -8.97
C ARG A 277 10.79 -13.92 -8.90
N THR A 278 10.20 -13.31 -9.94
CA THR A 278 9.93 -11.87 -9.98
C THR A 278 8.51 -11.58 -9.54
N MET A 279 8.30 -10.38 -9.00
CA MET A 279 6.99 -9.83 -8.69
C MET A 279 6.76 -8.62 -9.58
N ASN A 280 5.62 -8.54 -10.26
CA ASN A 280 5.29 -7.45 -11.14
C ASN A 280 4.16 -6.61 -10.54
N TRP A 281 4.43 -5.36 -10.25
CA TRP A 281 3.46 -4.41 -9.72
C TRP A 281 3.07 -3.42 -10.80
N ALA A 282 1.87 -2.88 -10.76
CA ALA A 282 1.59 -1.69 -11.54
C ALA A 282 2.36 -0.50 -10.96
N HIS A 283 2.90 0.34 -11.85
CA HIS A 283 3.58 1.56 -11.48
C HIS A 283 2.57 2.71 -11.30
N VAL A 284 2.89 3.72 -10.48
CA VAL A 284 2.06 4.94 -10.39
C VAL A 284 2.16 5.81 -11.65
N VAL A 285 3.19 5.60 -12.48
CA VAL A 285 3.24 6.19 -13.82
C VAL A 285 2.30 5.39 -14.73
N PRO A 286 1.29 6.04 -15.35
CA PRO A 286 0.29 5.33 -16.16
C PRO A 286 0.91 4.49 -17.28
N GLY A 287 0.43 3.25 -17.43
CA GLY A 287 0.88 2.30 -18.45
C GLY A 287 2.23 1.64 -18.18
N MET A 288 2.88 1.92 -17.05
CA MET A 288 4.14 1.31 -16.65
C MET A 288 3.93 0.25 -15.57
N LEU A 289 4.85 -0.71 -15.54
CA LEU A 289 4.92 -1.74 -14.52
C LEU A 289 6.24 -1.62 -13.75
N HIS A 290 6.25 -2.20 -12.56
CA HIS A 290 7.34 -2.14 -11.59
C HIS A 290 7.76 -3.55 -11.15
N PRO A 291 8.37 -4.36 -12.06
CA PRO A 291 8.88 -5.66 -11.67
C PRO A 291 10.01 -5.53 -10.68
N SER A 292 9.99 -6.39 -9.67
CA SER A 292 11.00 -6.43 -8.61
C SER A 292 11.44 -7.84 -8.26
N GLY A 293 12.69 -7.96 -7.85
CA GLY A 293 13.25 -9.13 -7.18
C GLY A 293 13.69 -8.74 -5.76
N THR A 294 13.28 -9.51 -4.76
CA THR A 294 13.48 -9.16 -3.35
C THR A 294 14.38 -10.15 -2.62
N MET A 295 15.11 -9.63 -1.63
CA MET A 295 15.81 -10.38 -0.61
C MET A 295 15.24 -9.99 0.75
N GLN A 296 14.69 -10.96 1.48
CA GLN A 296 13.95 -10.72 2.73
C GLN A 296 14.82 -10.20 3.87
N ALA A 297 16.11 -10.56 3.88
CA ALA A 297 17.06 -10.13 4.89
C ALA A 297 18.37 -9.68 4.21
N ALA A 298 18.69 -8.40 4.31
CA ALA A 298 19.91 -7.79 3.76
C ALA A 298 20.67 -7.05 4.87
N GLY A 299 20.38 -5.79 5.14
CA GLY A 299 20.96 -5.03 6.23
C GLY A 299 20.71 -5.64 7.61
N SER A 300 19.56 -6.30 7.80
CA SER A 300 19.30 -7.06 9.04
C SER A 300 20.24 -8.25 9.20
N SER A 301 20.59 -8.96 8.12
CA SER A 301 21.56 -10.04 8.15
C SER A 301 22.98 -9.52 8.46
N TYR A 302 23.31 -8.36 7.88
CA TYR A 302 24.58 -7.68 8.17
C TYR A 302 24.69 -7.28 9.65
N ASN A 303 23.65 -6.65 10.20
CA ASN A 303 23.62 -6.27 11.61
C ASN A 303 23.67 -7.50 12.54
N TRP A 304 22.98 -8.59 12.15
CA TRP A 304 23.06 -9.85 12.89
C TRP A 304 24.48 -10.44 12.88
N MET A 305 25.15 -10.40 11.73
CA MET A 305 26.54 -10.88 11.61
C MET A 305 27.51 -10.01 12.43
N ILE A 306 27.37 -8.68 12.42
CA ILE A 306 28.15 -7.78 13.27
C ILE A 306 27.94 -8.14 14.74
N CYS A 307 26.71 -8.31 15.18
CA CYS A 307 26.39 -8.66 16.56
C CYS A 307 27.02 -10.00 17.02
N LEU A 308 27.19 -10.95 16.10
CA LEU A 308 27.79 -12.26 16.42
C LEU A 308 29.31 -12.30 16.29
N LEU A 309 29.89 -11.59 15.34
CA LEU A 309 31.30 -11.74 14.96
C LEU A 309 32.15 -10.55 15.41
N TYR A 310 31.54 -9.37 15.57
CA TYR A 310 32.19 -8.15 16.01
C TYR A 310 31.51 -7.68 17.28
N THR A 311 32.18 -7.85 18.40
CA THR A 311 31.82 -7.10 19.60
C THR A 311 32.27 -5.65 19.41
N SER A 312 31.67 -4.69 20.08
CA SER A 312 32.02 -3.27 20.00
C SER A 312 33.53 -2.94 20.22
N ASP A 313 34.24 -3.85 20.89
CA ASP A 313 35.68 -3.74 21.14
C ASP A 313 36.55 -4.09 19.91
N ALA A 314 36.04 -4.86 18.96
CA ALA A 314 36.80 -5.26 17.77
C ALA A 314 36.99 -4.12 16.75
N ALA A 315 36.15 -3.06 16.82
CA ALA A 315 36.25 -1.89 15.96
C ALA A 315 37.26 -0.86 16.48
N ASP A 316 37.61 -0.89 17.77
CA ASP A 316 38.57 0.01 18.40
C ASP A 316 40.01 -0.51 18.30
N ASP A 317 40.23 -1.76 17.89
CA ASP A 317 41.53 -2.42 17.75
C ASP A 317 42.06 -2.40 16.30
N LEU A 318 41.42 -1.69 15.38
CA LEU A 318 41.88 -1.44 14.01
C LEU A 318 42.10 0.04 13.76
#